data_2eec6f708966c015de21f39263bb11d0
#
_entry.id   2eec6f708966c015de21f39263bb11d0
#
_cell.length_a   1.000
_cell.length_b   1.000
_cell.length_c   1.000
_cell.angle_alpha   90.00
_cell.angle_beta   90.00
_cell.angle_gamma   90.00
#
_symmetry.space_group_name_H-M   'P 1'
#
loop_
_entity.id
_entity.type
_entity.pdbx_description
1 polymer ?
#
loop_
_entity_poly.entity_id
_entity_poly.type
_entity_poly.pdbx_seq_one_letter_code
_entity_poly.pdbx_strand_id
1 'polypeptide(L)'
;MSLDVHQIRWRSSYLEIDYSSRDGGVPWLYCVGRRQFVPFEIVGLESGVRRARLNLVLGDGREVLPGGQWIICEKIKESALFSLQALYAEYPLMPQRVDYDVRHLLPPELRDDDEAVAQYTDEERLELVARHPYVTSGVTYDDEVLERLDNLDRVFRYGKNSYAYTGVFVPKTNRAGLIYLALHMQFFQRNKTPRHRQRSRRQMQKDVFAATYSVMTKLVPRKRNRILFLKENGEGPTENMEALRSRMIERGMDKRFDIRARYRNVFAGRQNIVAWLRDLFEIARSRYVFIDDYTPVFNFIDPGEDVTLTQIWHAGVGFKSVGYARFGLKGSPDPYNSAHRRYTYALVGNEHLRRIYSEVFGIEEEALLATGMPRLDHFLDEKVEKEYREEMADKFPWSAKGRVIVFAPTFRGTGQRTAYYPYDEIDMDRLYRMCVETDTYFVFEMHHFIRKRPDISAEYADRIFDLSDESPVSYTHLRAHETELHL
;
A
#
# COMPACT_ATOMS: atom_id res chain seq x y z
N MET A 1 -35.72 -5.60 7.14
CA MET A 1 -34.45 -5.75 6.41
C MET A 1 -33.36 -5.59 7.43
N SER A 2 -32.56 -6.61 7.67
CA SER A 2 -31.46 -6.52 8.63
C SER A 2 -30.27 -7.30 8.06
N LEU A 3 -29.10 -6.71 8.22
CA LEU A 3 -27.82 -7.38 8.08
C LEU A 3 -27.44 -7.94 9.45
N ASP A 4 -27.17 -9.23 9.52
CA ASP A 4 -26.67 -9.87 10.71
C ASP A 4 -25.15 -10.04 10.54
N VAL A 5 -24.35 -9.33 11.34
CA VAL A 5 -22.88 -9.35 11.28
C VAL A 5 -22.37 -10.41 12.26
N HIS A 6 -21.71 -11.43 11.71
CA HIS A 6 -21.19 -12.58 12.44
C HIS A 6 -19.72 -12.42 12.83
N GLN A 7 -18.93 -11.68 12.04
CA GLN A 7 -17.53 -11.44 12.33
C GLN A 7 -17.05 -10.10 11.74
N ILE A 8 -16.18 -9.42 12.50
CA ILE A 8 -15.43 -8.25 12.06
C ILE A 8 -13.96 -8.54 12.27
N ARG A 9 -13.11 -8.21 11.27
CA ARG A 9 -11.67 -8.39 11.37
C ARG A 9 -10.90 -7.38 10.53
N TRP A 10 -9.64 -7.18 10.89
CA TRP A 10 -8.70 -6.38 10.13
C TRP A 10 -7.73 -7.27 9.33
N ARG A 11 -7.60 -7.02 8.04
CA ARG A 11 -6.56 -7.61 7.19
C ARG A 11 -5.78 -6.52 6.49
N SER A 12 -4.57 -6.25 6.98
CA SER A 12 -3.73 -5.16 6.48
C SER A 12 -4.49 -3.82 6.51
N SER A 13 -4.81 -3.22 5.38
CA SER A 13 -5.59 -1.99 5.25
C SER A 13 -7.10 -2.22 5.11
N TYR A 14 -7.54 -3.47 5.13
CA TYR A 14 -8.95 -3.82 4.96
C TYR A 14 -9.66 -4.03 6.29
N LEU A 15 -10.86 -3.47 6.36
CA LEU A 15 -11.90 -3.89 7.28
C LEU A 15 -12.75 -4.95 6.57
N GLU A 16 -12.77 -6.17 7.09
CA GLU A 16 -13.59 -7.26 6.58
C GLU A 16 -14.72 -7.56 7.54
N ILE A 17 -15.90 -7.84 7.00
CA ILE A 17 -17.06 -8.29 7.76
C ILE A 17 -17.64 -9.54 7.09
N ASP A 18 -17.97 -10.52 7.90
CA ASP A 18 -18.79 -11.66 7.50
C ASP A 18 -20.21 -11.42 8.02
N TYR A 19 -21.19 -11.53 7.13
CA TYR A 19 -22.58 -11.19 7.43
C TYR A 19 -23.56 -12.04 6.64
N SER A 20 -24.79 -12.13 7.17
CA SER A 20 -25.93 -12.64 6.43
C SER A 20 -26.97 -11.54 6.19
N SER A 21 -27.80 -11.72 5.17
CA SER A 21 -28.91 -10.80 4.87
C SER A 21 -30.04 -11.60 4.25
N ARG A 22 -31.25 -11.42 4.77
CA ARG A 22 -32.45 -12.08 4.24
C ARG A 22 -32.86 -11.58 2.86
N ASP A 23 -32.63 -10.29 2.59
CA ASP A 23 -33.12 -9.60 1.39
C ASP A 23 -31.98 -9.26 0.43
N GLY A 24 -30.78 -9.80 0.62
CA GLY A 24 -29.62 -9.53 -0.23
C GLY A 24 -29.00 -8.14 -0.03
N GLY A 25 -29.28 -7.48 1.11
CA GLY A 25 -28.70 -6.19 1.48
C GLY A 25 -27.18 -6.20 1.47
N VAL A 26 -26.58 -5.05 1.20
CA VAL A 26 -25.14 -4.85 1.13
C VAL A 26 -24.74 -3.84 2.21
N PRO A 27 -23.67 -4.13 2.99
CA PRO A 27 -23.21 -3.21 4.01
C PRO A 27 -22.51 -1.98 3.40
N TRP A 28 -22.67 -0.86 4.08
CA TRP A 28 -22.04 0.42 3.80
C TRP A 28 -21.43 0.98 5.08
N LEU A 29 -20.42 1.81 4.95
CA LEU A 29 -19.97 2.71 6.02
C LEU A 29 -20.56 4.10 5.79
N TYR A 30 -21.19 4.65 6.82
CA TYR A 30 -21.74 6.01 6.83
C TYR A 30 -20.99 6.89 7.83
N CYS A 31 -20.48 8.03 7.38
CA CYS A 31 -19.89 9.05 8.27
C CYS A 31 -20.93 10.10 8.62
N VAL A 32 -21.32 10.12 9.91
CA VAL A 32 -22.35 11.03 10.42
C VAL A 32 -21.98 12.50 10.18
N GLY A 33 -20.76 12.90 10.57
CA GLY A 33 -20.34 14.30 10.49
C GLY A 33 -20.07 14.82 9.08
N ARG A 34 -19.82 13.91 8.12
CA ARG A 34 -19.52 14.27 6.72
C ARG A 34 -20.64 13.96 5.75
N ARG A 35 -21.68 13.27 6.20
CA ARG A 35 -22.79 12.79 5.36
C ARG A 35 -22.31 11.98 4.16
N GLN A 36 -21.27 11.19 4.35
CA GLN A 36 -20.59 10.40 3.30
C GLN A 36 -20.88 8.92 3.48
N PHE A 37 -21.17 8.23 2.39
CA PHE A 37 -21.32 6.79 2.33
C PHE A 37 -20.18 6.16 1.57
N VAL A 38 -19.67 5.04 2.07
CA VAL A 38 -18.64 4.24 1.41
C VAL A 38 -19.11 2.80 1.34
N PRO A 39 -19.21 2.19 0.15
CA PRO A 39 -19.68 0.82 -0.01
C PRO A 39 -18.59 -0.18 0.43
N PHE A 40 -19.03 -1.31 0.97
CA PHE A 40 -18.18 -2.49 1.06
C PHE A 40 -18.21 -3.26 -0.25
N GLU A 41 -17.08 -3.79 -0.65
CA GLU A 41 -16.93 -4.73 -1.75
C GLU A 41 -17.30 -6.14 -1.30
N ILE A 42 -18.17 -6.84 -2.03
CA ILE A 42 -18.48 -8.24 -1.74
C ILE A 42 -17.41 -9.13 -2.37
N VAL A 43 -16.73 -9.92 -1.56
CA VAL A 43 -15.57 -10.72 -1.99
C VAL A 43 -15.75 -12.22 -1.89
N GLY A 44 -16.84 -12.69 -1.30
CA GLY A 44 -17.10 -14.13 -1.17
C GLY A 44 -18.49 -14.45 -0.65
N LEU A 45 -18.89 -15.69 -0.87
CA LEU A 45 -20.12 -16.29 -0.35
C LEU A 45 -19.79 -17.73 0.04
N GLU A 46 -19.97 -18.08 1.31
CA GLU A 46 -19.83 -19.44 1.82
C GLU A 46 -21.02 -19.81 2.70
N SER A 47 -21.73 -20.88 2.37
CA SER A 47 -22.80 -21.45 3.23
C SER A 47 -23.84 -20.44 3.71
N GLY A 48 -24.20 -19.46 2.85
CA GLY A 48 -25.19 -18.42 3.20
C GLY A 48 -24.63 -17.19 3.92
N VAL A 49 -23.34 -17.23 4.32
CA VAL A 49 -22.62 -16.10 4.89
C VAL A 49 -21.84 -15.40 3.77
N ARG A 50 -22.02 -14.10 3.66
CA ARG A 50 -21.33 -13.25 2.70
C ARG A 50 -20.13 -12.59 3.38
N ARG A 51 -19.06 -12.44 2.63
CA ARG A 51 -17.90 -11.64 3.05
C ARG A 51 -17.86 -10.34 2.29
N ALA A 52 -17.76 -9.25 3.02
CA ALA A 52 -17.57 -7.93 2.47
C ALA A 52 -16.32 -7.28 3.06
N ARG A 53 -15.66 -6.44 2.28
CA ARG A 53 -14.44 -5.74 2.73
C ARG A 53 -14.44 -4.28 2.28
N LEU A 54 -13.76 -3.46 3.02
CA LEU A 54 -13.52 -2.05 2.71
C LEU A 54 -12.04 -1.74 2.86
N ASN A 55 -11.43 -1.20 1.81
CA ASN A 55 -10.06 -0.71 1.89
C ASN A 55 -10.04 0.70 2.48
N LEU A 56 -9.42 0.87 3.64
CA LEU A 56 -9.33 2.18 4.31
C LEU A 56 -8.45 3.19 3.56
N VAL A 57 -7.57 2.68 2.69
CA VAL A 57 -6.65 3.53 1.92
C VAL A 57 -7.30 4.05 0.66
N LEU A 58 -8.13 3.24 0.02
CA LEU A 58 -8.77 3.61 -1.24
C LEU A 58 -10.10 4.33 -1.04
N GLY A 59 -10.71 4.29 0.16
CA GLY A 59 -11.96 4.98 0.45
C GLY A 59 -12.83 5.23 -0.79
N ASP A 60 -13.66 6.23 -0.76
CA ASP A 60 -14.43 6.64 -1.93
C ASP A 60 -13.50 7.33 -2.96
N GLY A 61 -13.10 6.59 -4.00
CA GLY A 61 -12.38 7.13 -5.17
C GLY A 61 -10.96 7.64 -4.93
N ARG A 62 -10.08 6.93 -4.20
CA ARG A 62 -8.66 7.23 -3.94
C ARG A 62 -8.34 7.95 -2.63
N GLU A 63 -9.30 8.33 -1.84
CA GLU A 63 -9.01 8.96 -0.56
C GLU A 63 -8.95 7.94 0.57
N VAL A 64 -8.03 8.16 1.50
CA VAL A 64 -8.01 7.46 2.79
C VAL A 64 -9.31 7.77 3.50
N LEU A 65 -9.91 6.77 4.16
CA LEU A 65 -11.12 6.99 4.93
C LEU A 65 -10.87 8.14 5.94
N PRO A 66 -11.55 9.28 5.82
CA PRO A 66 -11.24 10.44 6.64
C PRO A 66 -11.56 10.19 8.12
N GLY A 67 -10.90 10.95 9.00
CA GLY A 67 -11.19 10.93 10.41
C GLY A 67 -12.65 11.31 10.67
N GLY A 68 -13.24 10.65 11.64
CA GLY A 68 -14.65 10.85 12.02
C GLY A 68 -15.27 9.60 12.63
N GLN A 69 -16.55 9.69 12.91
CA GLN A 69 -17.35 8.58 13.37
C GLN A 69 -18.09 7.95 12.20
N TRP A 70 -17.86 6.68 11.99
CA TRP A 70 -18.45 5.88 10.94
C TRP A 70 -19.34 4.79 11.53
N ILE A 71 -20.43 4.49 10.86
CA ILE A 71 -21.39 3.48 11.28
C ILE A 71 -21.54 2.46 10.15
N ILE A 72 -21.50 1.18 10.48
CA ILE A 72 -21.89 0.14 9.53
C ILE A 72 -23.40 0.20 9.41
N CYS A 73 -23.91 0.33 8.18
CA CYS A 73 -25.33 0.38 7.91
C CYS A 73 -25.68 -0.43 6.64
N GLU A 74 -26.93 -0.80 6.52
CA GLU A 74 -27.48 -1.33 5.27
C GLU A 74 -27.65 -0.19 4.26
N LYS A 75 -27.54 -0.48 2.95
CA LYS A 75 -27.86 0.49 1.90
C LYS A 75 -29.34 0.87 2.00
N ILE A 76 -29.59 2.10 2.33
CA ILE A 76 -30.92 2.68 2.47
C ILE A 76 -31.25 3.42 1.16
N LYS A 77 -32.51 3.37 0.70
CA LYS A 77 -32.96 4.18 -0.44
C LYS A 77 -32.77 5.67 -0.14
N GLU A 78 -32.53 6.48 -1.16
CA GLU A 78 -32.24 7.92 -1.02
C GLU A 78 -33.22 8.68 -0.11
N SER A 79 -34.50 8.34 -0.13
CA SER A 79 -35.52 8.92 0.75
C SER A 79 -35.30 8.64 2.25
N ALA A 80 -34.64 7.54 2.58
CA ALA A 80 -34.33 7.16 3.96
C ALA A 80 -33.02 7.81 4.46
N LEU A 81 -32.13 8.19 3.54
CA LEU A 81 -30.91 8.95 3.82
C LEU A 81 -31.19 10.30 4.49
N PHE A 82 -32.20 11.01 4.03
CA PHE A 82 -32.63 12.31 4.62
C PHE A 82 -33.09 12.14 6.07
N SER A 83 -33.74 11.05 6.39
CA SER A 83 -34.27 10.83 7.75
C SER A 83 -33.20 10.41 8.73
N LEU A 84 -32.21 9.60 8.32
CA LEU A 84 -31.03 9.31 9.12
C LEU A 84 -30.19 10.57 9.38
N GLN A 85 -30.02 11.41 8.37
CA GLN A 85 -29.32 12.68 8.49
C GLN A 85 -30.04 13.64 9.44
N ALA A 86 -31.36 13.72 9.39
CA ALA A 86 -32.16 14.54 10.30
C ALA A 86 -32.07 14.00 11.73
N LEU A 87 -32.15 12.69 11.92
CA LEU A 87 -32.07 12.05 13.24
C LEU A 87 -30.72 12.29 13.92
N TYR A 88 -29.62 12.28 13.14
CA TYR A 88 -28.29 12.52 13.70
C TYR A 88 -27.93 14.01 13.81
N ALA A 89 -28.57 14.90 13.04
CA ALA A 89 -28.37 16.34 13.12
C ALA A 89 -29.05 16.98 14.34
N GLU A 90 -30.21 16.45 14.72
CA GLU A 90 -30.97 16.94 15.89
C GLU A 90 -30.38 16.50 17.24
N TYR A 91 -29.56 15.43 17.27
CA TYR A 91 -29.09 14.87 18.53
C TYR A 91 -27.57 14.64 18.50
N PRO A 92 -26.78 15.62 18.94
CA PRO A 92 -25.37 15.41 19.20
C PRO A 92 -25.25 14.31 20.28
N LEU A 93 -24.38 13.33 19.99
CA LEU A 93 -24.12 12.13 20.78
C LEU A 93 -23.65 12.49 22.20
N MET A 94 -24.58 12.69 23.12
CA MET A 94 -24.30 12.78 24.54
C MET A 94 -24.79 11.51 25.24
N PRO A 95 -23.99 10.89 26.15
CA PRO A 95 -24.42 9.79 26.96
C PRO A 95 -25.31 10.33 28.11
N GLN A 96 -26.59 10.41 27.90
CA GLN A 96 -27.53 10.67 28.96
C GLN A 96 -28.81 9.87 28.78
N ARG A 97 -29.38 9.44 29.96
CA ARG A 97 -30.64 8.77 30.20
C ARG A 97 -31.60 8.79 29.00
N VAL A 98 -31.94 7.61 28.58
CA VAL A 98 -32.82 7.37 27.45
C VAL A 98 -34.25 7.68 27.88
N ASP A 99 -34.64 8.94 27.79
CA ASP A 99 -36.05 9.28 27.66
C ASP A 99 -36.41 9.07 26.18
N TYR A 100 -37.16 8.00 25.93
CA TYR A 100 -37.66 7.66 24.62
C TYR A 100 -38.67 8.68 24.13
N ASP A 101 -38.22 9.82 23.62
CA ASP A 101 -39.11 10.73 22.93
C ASP A 101 -39.43 10.17 21.53
N VAL A 102 -40.58 9.51 21.46
CA VAL A 102 -41.10 8.90 20.22
C VAL A 102 -41.93 9.84 19.38
N ARG A 103 -42.08 11.13 19.77
CA ARG A 103 -42.94 12.13 19.11
C ARG A 103 -42.72 12.19 17.60
N HIS A 104 -41.45 12.19 17.20
CA HIS A 104 -41.07 12.25 15.80
C HIS A 104 -41.40 10.98 14.99
N LEU A 105 -41.69 9.85 15.66
CA LEU A 105 -42.09 8.57 15.07
C LEU A 105 -43.61 8.44 14.98
N LEU A 106 -44.34 9.31 15.65
CA LEU A 106 -45.80 9.34 15.62
C LEU A 106 -46.32 10.03 14.34
N PRO A 107 -47.53 9.71 13.92
CA PRO A 107 -48.24 10.48 12.91
C PRO A 107 -48.22 11.98 13.27
N PRO A 108 -48.13 12.87 12.27
CA PRO A 108 -48.02 14.32 12.51
C PRO A 108 -49.07 14.88 13.48
N GLU A 109 -50.28 14.30 13.42
CA GLU A 109 -51.43 14.73 14.21
C GLU A 109 -51.27 14.46 15.72
N LEU A 110 -50.40 13.50 16.10
CA LEU A 110 -50.19 13.08 17.50
C LEU A 110 -48.89 13.62 18.11
N ARG A 111 -48.07 14.30 17.32
CA ARG A 111 -46.72 14.73 17.76
C ARG A 111 -46.76 15.82 18.83
N ASP A 112 -47.75 16.67 18.76
CA ASP A 112 -47.90 17.81 19.66
C ASP A 112 -48.90 17.50 20.82
N ASP A 113 -49.43 16.28 20.86
CA ASP A 113 -50.34 15.84 21.91
C ASP A 113 -49.59 15.10 23.02
N ASP A 114 -49.26 15.79 24.08
CA ASP A 114 -48.53 15.27 25.22
C ASP A 114 -49.27 14.12 25.95
N GLU A 115 -50.60 14.11 25.98
CA GLU A 115 -51.41 13.05 26.59
C GLU A 115 -51.35 11.79 25.72
N ALA A 116 -51.43 11.91 24.42
CA ALA A 116 -51.28 10.78 23.48
C ALA A 116 -49.89 10.16 23.56
N VAL A 117 -48.86 10.97 23.67
CA VAL A 117 -47.47 10.49 23.81
C VAL A 117 -47.23 9.79 25.14
N ALA A 118 -47.87 10.26 26.23
CA ALA A 118 -47.72 9.69 27.57
C ALA A 118 -48.41 8.32 27.71
N GLN A 119 -49.35 7.99 26.83
CA GLN A 119 -50.03 6.70 26.84
C GLN A 119 -49.21 5.51 26.36
N TYR A 120 -48.10 5.77 25.62
CA TYR A 120 -47.23 4.71 25.14
C TYR A 120 -46.39 4.16 26.30
N THR A 121 -46.50 2.87 26.53
CA THR A 121 -45.61 2.13 27.43
C THR A 121 -44.21 2.07 26.88
N ASP A 122 -43.21 1.80 27.71
CA ASP A 122 -41.81 1.68 27.21
C ASP A 122 -41.64 0.54 26.18
N GLU A 123 -42.43 -0.55 26.31
CA GLU A 123 -42.42 -1.64 25.33
C GLU A 123 -43.02 -1.19 24.00
N GLU A 124 -44.14 -0.47 23.99
CA GLU A 124 -44.74 0.05 22.79
C GLU A 124 -43.88 1.10 22.11
N ARG A 125 -43.17 1.93 22.87
CA ARG A 125 -42.17 2.88 22.36
C ARG A 125 -41.00 2.17 21.72
N LEU A 126 -40.48 1.11 22.34
CA LEU A 126 -39.44 0.24 21.79
C LEU A 126 -39.90 -0.43 20.50
N GLU A 127 -41.14 -0.92 20.47
CA GLU A 127 -41.69 -1.57 19.29
C GLU A 127 -41.90 -0.59 18.12
N LEU A 128 -42.38 0.62 18.45
CA LEU A 128 -42.55 1.71 17.47
C LEU A 128 -41.21 2.13 16.85
N VAL A 129 -40.19 2.23 17.71
CA VAL A 129 -38.82 2.54 17.28
C VAL A 129 -38.23 1.40 16.48
N ALA A 130 -38.44 0.14 16.88
CA ALA A 130 -37.95 -1.03 16.17
C ALA A 130 -38.60 -1.23 14.78
N ARG A 131 -39.87 -0.81 14.63
CA ARG A 131 -40.61 -0.86 13.36
C ARG A 131 -40.28 0.31 12.43
N HIS A 132 -39.69 1.39 12.94
CA HIS A 132 -39.40 2.56 12.13
C HIS A 132 -38.07 2.36 11.38
N PRO A 133 -38.07 2.30 10.04
CA PRO A 133 -36.88 1.96 9.24
C PRO A 133 -35.71 2.93 9.37
N TYR A 134 -35.90 4.05 10.05
CA TYR A 134 -34.93 5.15 10.18
C TYR A 134 -34.19 5.16 11.52
N VAL A 135 -34.55 4.30 12.46
CA VAL A 135 -34.02 4.34 13.83
C VAL A 135 -32.93 3.28 14.06
N THR A 136 -32.87 2.30 13.19
CA THR A 136 -31.85 1.26 13.25
C THR A 136 -30.86 1.45 12.10
N SER A 137 -29.58 1.13 12.34
CA SER A 137 -28.59 1.03 11.27
C SER A 137 -28.93 -0.06 10.25
N GLY A 138 -30.01 -0.83 10.50
CA GLY A 138 -30.36 -2.03 9.74
C GLY A 138 -29.37 -3.18 9.97
N VAL A 139 -28.53 -3.08 11.00
CA VAL A 139 -27.46 -4.03 11.27
C VAL A 139 -27.60 -4.53 12.71
N THR A 140 -27.54 -5.84 12.88
CA THR A 140 -27.40 -6.54 14.16
C THR A 140 -26.02 -7.19 14.24
N TYR A 141 -25.59 -7.52 15.43
CA TYR A 141 -24.25 -8.08 15.69
C TYR A 141 -24.40 -9.31 16.57
N ASP A 142 -23.71 -10.39 16.23
CA ASP A 142 -23.63 -11.56 17.09
C ASP A 142 -22.91 -11.22 18.40
N ASP A 143 -23.28 -11.92 19.46
CA ASP A 143 -22.68 -11.73 20.79
C ASP A 143 -21.15 -11.90 20.74
N GLU A 144 -20.65 -12.83 19.95
CA GLU A 144 -19.21 -13.04 19.76
C GLU A 144 -18.48 -11.80 19.21
N VAL A 145 -19.15 -11.01 18.37
CA VAL A 145 -18.59 -9.74 17.86
C VAL A 145 -18.51 -8.71 18.96
N LEU A 146 -19.55 -8.63 19.79
CA LEU A 146 -19.63 -7.66 20.90
C LEU A 146 -18.66 -7.99 22.02
N GLU A 147 -18.43 -9.26 22.33
CA GLU A 147 -17.47 -9.73 23.33
C GLU A 147 -16.00 -9.48 22.93
N ARG A 148 -15.71 -9.44 21.64
CA ARG A 148 -14.34 -9.27 21.10
C ARG A 148 -13.99 -7.85 20.68
N LEU A 149 -14.77 -6.86 21.07
CA LEU A 149 -14.57 -5.46 20.65
C LEU A 149 -13.17 -4.92 20.96
N ASP A 150 -12.60 -5.28 22.10
CA ASP A 150 -11.25 -4.85 22.50
C ASP A 150 -10.16 -5.31 21.52
N ASN A 151 -10.41 -6.38 20.76
CA ASN A 151 -9.50 -6.89 19.74
C ASN A 151 -9.75 -6.28 18.36
N LEU A 152 -10.80 -5.49 18.21
CA LEU A 152 -11.14 -4.83 16.94
C LEU A 152 -10.47 -3.47 16.76
N ASP A 153 -9.80 -2.98 17.78
CA ASP A 153 -9.05 -1.74 17.68
C ASP A 153 -7.82 -1.90 16.80
N ARG A 154 -7.61 -0.95 15.89
CA ARG A 154 -6.47 -0.96 15.00
C ARG A 154 -5.71 0.36 15.02
N VAL A 155 -4.41 0.27 15.27
CA VAL A 155 -3.51 1.41 15.22
C VAL A 155 -2.59 1.25 14.02
N PHE A 156 -2.70 2.16 13.08
CA PHE A 156 -1.83 2.24 11.91
C PHE A 156 -0.76 3.31 12.17
N ARG A 157 0.50 2.89 12.30
CA ARG A 157 1.62 3.79 12.57
C ARG A 157 2.41 4.04 11.29
N TYR A 158 2.71 5.29 11.01
CA TYR A 158 3.55 5.68 9.87
C TYR A 158 4.57 6.74 10.31
N GLY A 159 5.75 6.69 9.69
CA GLY A 159 6.87 7.54 10.08
C GLY A 159 7.53 7.16 11.39
N LYS A 160 8.64 7.83 11.67
CA LYS A 160 9.55 7.39 12.71
C LYS A 160 9.06 7.58 14.14
N ASN A 161 8.11 8.44 14.47
CA ASN A 161 7.84 8.65 15.90
C ASN A 161 6.50 9.29 16.28
N SER A 162 5.62 9.69 15.38
CA SER A 162 4.65 10.63 15.90
C SER A 162 3.24 10.60 15.32
N TYR A 163 3.04 9.88 14.24
CA TYR A 163 1.72 9.87 13.62
C TYR A 163 1.09 8.48 13.74
N ALA A 164 -0.15 8.46 14.16
CA ALA A 164 -0.96 7.27 14.15
C ALA A 164 -2.33 7.59 13.54
N TYR A 165 -2.83 6.65 12.79
CA TYR A 165 -4.20 6.60 12.31
C TYR A 165 -4.85 5.43 13.01
N THR A 166 -5.94 5.67 13.73
CA THR A 166 -6.58 4.65 14.53
C THR A 166 -8.01 4.42 14.08
N GLY A 167 -8.39 3.15 14.04
CA GLY A 167 -9.77 2.73 13.98
C GLY A 167 -10.14 2.03 15.29
N VAL A 168 -11.11 2.56 16.00
CA VAL A 168 -11.60 2.03 17.27
C VAL A 168 -13.09 1.80 17.14
N PHE A 169 -13.53 0.56 17.36
CA PHE A 169 -14.95 0.24 17.43
C PHE A 169 -15.48 0.52 18.84
N VAL A 170 -16.51 1.33 18.90
CA VAL A 170 -17.18 1.68 20.16
C VAL A 170 -18.63 1.25 20.07
N PRO A 171 -19.10 0.39 20.98
CA PRO A 171 -20.50 0.05 21.06
C PRO A 171 -21.28 1.27 21.53
N LYS A 172 -22.38 1.54 20.88
CA LYS A 172 -23.31 2.61 21.23
C LYS A 172 -24.72 2.08 21.21
N THR A 173 -25.53 2.63 22.06
CA THR A 173 -26.94 2.29 22.13
C THR A 173 -27.72 3.43 21.47
N ASN A 174 -28.59 3.12 20.55
CA ASN A 174 -29.53 4.10 20.03
C ASN A 174 -30.67 4.38 21.03
N ARG A 175 -31.57 5.31 20.70
CA ARG A 175 -32.70 5.64 21.56
C ARG A 175 -33.68 4.47 21.78
N ALA A 176 -33.66 3.48 20.91
CA ALA A 176 -34.46 2.28 21.01
C ALA A 176 -33.83 1.17 21.88
N GLY A 177 -32.67 1.44 22.49
CA GLY A 177 -31.93 0.44 23.23
C GLY A 177 -31.14 -0.55 22.35
N LEU A 178 -31.17 -0.39 21.01
CA LEU A 178 -30.44 -1.26 20.12
C LEU A 178 -28.96 -0.88 20.06
N ILE A 179 -28.09 -1.88 20.17
CA ILE A 179 -26.64 -1.69 20.09
C ILE A 179 -26.24 -1.55 18.61
N TYR A 180 -25.40 -0.58 18.33
CA TYR A 180 -24.69 -0.43 17.06
C TYR A 180 -23.22 -0.14 17.27
N LEU A 181 -22.37 -0.52 16.33
CA LEU A 181 -20.95 -0.27 16.41
C LEU A 181 -20.57 0.99 15.62
N ALA A 182 -19.97 1.94 16.33
CA ALA A 182 -19.40 3.12 15.72
C ALA A 182 -17.89 2.93 15.56
N LEU A 183 -17.39 2.96 14.33
CA LEU A 183 -15.97 2.98 14.02
C LEU A 183 -15.46 4.42 14.12
N HIS A 184 -14.69 4.71 15.13
CA HIS A 184 -14.02 6.00 15.28
C HIS A 184 -12.68 5.98 14.55
N MET A 185 -12.58 6.70 13.45
CA MET A 185 -11.35 6.91 12.72
C MET A 185 -10.70 8.21 13.16
N GLN A 186 -9.50 8.13 13.70
CA GLN A 186 -8.77 9.30 14.20
C GLN A 186 -7.35 9.31 13.68
N PHE A 187 -6.92 10.51 13.33
CA PHE A 187 -5.56 10.82 12.96
C PHE A 187 -4.94 11.65 14.07
N PHE A 188 -3.92 11.15 14.74
CA PHE A 188 -3.27 11.88 15.80
C PHE A 188 -1.74 11.76 15.76
N GLN A 189 -1.11 12.78 16.29
CA GLN A 189 0.33 12.83 16.48
C GLN A 189 0.63 12.45 17.93
N ARG A 190 1.34 11.34 18.13
CA ARG A 190 1.74 10.90 19.47
C ARG A 190 2.73 11.92 20.07
N ASN A 191 2.48 12.41 21.28
CA ASN A 191 3.36 13.29 22.07
C ASN A 191 3.43 14.77 21.69
N LYS A 192 2.39 15.36 21.11
CA LYS A 192 2.29 16.82 21.14
C LYS A 192 0.98 17.23 21.80
N THR A 193 1.08 17.69 23.06
CA THR A 193 0.15 18.70 23.56
C THR A 193 0.04 19.82 22.53
N PRO A 194 -1.13 20.51 22.39
CA PRO A 194 -1.33 21.58 21.45
C PRO A 194 -0.52 22.85 21.85
N ARG A 195 0.79 22.72 21.94
CA ARG A 195 1.70 23.84 21.94
C ARG A 195 1.95 24.19 20.48
N HIS A 196 1.79 25.45 20.14
CA HIS A 196 2.06 26.08 18.86
C HIS A 196 2.95 25.22 17.95
N ARG A 197 2.41 24.83 16.80
CA ARG A 197 3.10 24.09 15.75
C ARG A 197 4.37 24.82 15.34
N GLN A 198 5.45 24.64 16.08
CA GLN A 198 6.76 24.92 15.50
C GLN A 198 6.90 23.93 14.35
N ARG A 199 6.72 24.43 13.12
CA ARG A 199 7.02 23.67 11.91
C ARG A 199 8.43 23.12 12.06
N SER A 200 8.58 21.80 12.03
CA SER A 200 9.92 21.21 12.09
C SER A 200 10.73 21.76 10.91
N ARG A 201 12.03 21.96 11.08
CA ARG A 201 12.93 22.37 9.97
C ARG A 201 12.66 21.55 8.69
N ARG A 202 12.38 20.28 8.87
CA ARG A 202 12.07 19.35 7.78
C ARG A 202 10.73 19.67 7.10
N GLN A 203 9.73 20.10 7.84
CA GLN A 203 8.44 20.52 7.25
C GLN A 203 8.58 21.83 6.50
N MET A 204 9.35 22.79 7.05
CA MET A 204 9.65 24.03 6.33
C MET A 204 10.41 23.79 5.01
N GLN A 205 11.38 22.86 5.01
CA GLN A 205 12.05 22.48 3.77
C GLN A 205 11.09 21.91 2.74
N LYS A 206 10.18 21.05 3.16
CA LYS A 206 9.15 20.46 2.29
C LYS A 206 8.26 21.56 1.70
N ASP A 207 7.78 22.47 2.53
CA ASP A 207 6.93 23.57 2.10
C ASP A 207 7.65 24.49 1.11
N VAL A 208 8.95 24.75 1.33
CA VAL A 208 9.79 25.52 0.40
C VAL A 208 9.94 24.79 -0.94
N PHE A 209 10.20 23.48 -0.94
CA PHE A 209 10.30 22.71 -2.18
C PHE A 209 8.99 22.67 -2.95
N ALA A 210 7.87 22.45 -2.27
CA ALA A 210 6.54 22.48 -2.88
C ALA A 210 6.23 23.86 -3.49
N ALA A 211 6.51 24.93 -2.76
CA ALA A 211 6.34 26.29 -3.25
C ALA A 211 7.25 26.60 -4.46
N THR A 212 8.52 26.19 -4.38
CA THR A 212 9.47 26.37 -5.48
C THR A 212 9.00 25.62 -6.74
N TYR A 213 8.54 24.37 -6.59
CA TYR A 213 8.00 23.62 -7.70
C TYR A 213 6.75 24.27 -8.30
N SER A 214 5.83 24.73 -7.46
CA SER A 214 4.63 25.44 -7.91
C SER A 214 4.95 26.72 -8.70
N VAL A 215 6.01 27.45 -8.30
CA VAL A 215 6.49 28.61 -9.06
C VAL A 215 7.12 28.14 -10.40
N MET A 216 7.96 27.10 -10.36
CA MET A 216 8.58 26.56 -11.57
C MET A 216 7.56 26.11 -12.60
N THR A 217 6.49 25.42 -12.20
CA THR A 217 5.45 24.96 -13.13
C THR A 217 4.68 26.09 -13.80
N LYS A 218 4.62 27.26 -13.17
CA LYS A 218 3.99 28.47 -13.75
C LYS A 218 4.90 29.23 -14.70
N LEU A 219 6.20 29.24 -14.40
CA LEU A 219 7.18 30.05 -15.16
C LEU A 219 7.87 29.23 -16.28
N VAL A 220 7.98 27.92 -16.12
CA VAL A 220 8.71 27.06 -17.04
C VAL A 220 7.72 26.29 -17.90
N PRO A 221 7.68 26.51 -19.21
CA PRO A 221 6.76 25.80 -20.10
C PRO A 221 7.12 24.34 -20.17
N ARG A 222 6.12 23.47 -19.98
CA ARG A 222 6.26 22.02 -20.09
C ARG A 222 6.44 21.61 -21.53
N LYS A 223 7.44 20.80 -21.80
CA LYS A 223 7.67 20.23 -23.13
C LYS A 223 6.81 18.99 -23.33
N ARG A 224 5.88 19.02 -24.28
CA ARG A 224 4.94 17.91 -24.56
C ARG A 224 5.64 16.62 -25.00
N ASN A 225 6.84 16.71 -25.54
CA ASN A 225 7.64 15.59 -26.03
C ASN A 225 8.84 15.24 -25.14
N ARG A 226 8.87 15.70 -23.88
CA ARG A 226 9.98 15.36 -22.96
C ARG A 226 9.63 14.14 -22.12
N ILE A 227 10.54 13.18 -22.14
CA ILE A 227 10.59 12.00 -21.28
C ILE A 227 11.74 12.17 -20.29
N LEU A 228 11.46 11.94 -19.00
CA LEU A 228 12.45 11.97 -17.93
C LEU A 228 12.50 10.62 -17.21
N PHE A 229 13.67 9.99 -17.18
CA PHE A 229 13.98 8.90 -16.27
C PHE A 229 14.56 9.47 -14.98
N LEU A 230 13.90 9.24 -13.85
CA LEU A 230 14.28 9.82 -12.56
C LEU A 230 14.52 8.73 -11.50
N LYS A 231 15.67 8.78 -10.85
CA LYS A 231 16.02 7.90 -9.74
C LYS A 231 16.69 8.68 -8.61
N GLU A 232 16.27 8.44 -7.36
CA GLU A 232 16.76 9.15 -6.18
C GLU A 232 17.57 8.26 -5.22
N ASN A 233 17.80 6.98 -5.54
CA ASN A 233 18.50 6.03 -4.67
C ASN A 233 19.79 5.44 -5.31
N GLY A 234 20.35 6.09 -6.30
CA GLY A 234 21.59 5.65 -6.96
C GLY A 234 22.08 6.59 -8.04
N GLU A 235 23.29 6.42 -8.51
CA GLU A 235 23.99 7.33 -9.45
C GLU A 235 23.88 6.87 -10.91
N GLY A 236 23.24 5.74 -11.18
CA GLY A 236 23.02 5.19 -12.52
C GLY A 236 21.59 4.70 -12.76
N PRO A 237 21.25 4.31 -13.99
CA PRO A 237 19.98 3.68 -14.29
C PRO A 237 19.84 2.35 -13.56
N THR A 238 18.60 1.86 -13.45
CA THR A 238 18.37 0.45 -13.14
C THR A 238 18.29 -0.33 -14.45
N GLU A 239 18.39 -1.63 -14.37
CA GLU A 239 18.23 -2.54 -15.52
C GLU A 239 16.88 -2.33 -16.22
N ASN A 240 15.79 -2.14 -15.46
CA ASN A 240 14.48 -1.84 -16.03
C ASN A 240 14.46 -0.51 -16.79
N MET A 241 15.09 0.53 -16.20
CA MET A 241 15.17 1.84 -16.87
C MET A 241 15.99 1.76 -18.14
N GLU A 242 17.09 1.04 -18.11
CA GLU A 242 17.96 0.90 -19.28
C GLU A 242 17.30 0.07 -20.38
N ALA A 243 16.69 -1.06 -20.04
CA ALA A 243 15.93 -1.90 -20.97
C ALA A 243 14.82 -1.09 -21.67
N LEU A 244 14.04 -0.33 -20.90
CA LEU A 244 12.97 0.50 -21.45
C LEU A 244 13.54 1.62 -22.35
N ARG A 245 14.58 2.30 -21.88
CA ARG A 245 15.22 3.40 -22.63
C ARG A 245 15.84 2.90 -23.93
N SER A 246 16.57 1.80 -23.90
CA SER A 246 17.16 1.18 -25.08
C SER A 246 16.09 0.78 -26.08
N ARG A 247 15.00 0.18 -25.63
CA ARG A 247 13.88 -0.18 -26.50
C ARG A 247 13.20 1.03 -27.14
N MET A 248 13.09 2.15 -26.41
CA MET A 248 12.59 3.41 -26.98
C MET A 248 13.51 3.92 -28.10
N ILE A 249 14.82 3.86 -27.92
CA ILE A 249 15.81 4.29 -28.92
C ILE A 249 15.76 3.38 -30.14
N GLU A 250 15.75 2.06 -29.97
CA GLU A 250 15.62 1.10 -31.08
C GLU A 250 14.38 1.35 -31.94
N ARG A 251 13.27 1.78 -31.29
CA ARG A 251 12.05 2.16 -32.01
C ARG A 251 12.06 3.57 -32.56
N GLY A 252 13.20 4.28 -32.53
CA GLY A 252 13.38 5.63 -33.04
C GLY A 252 12.59 6.70 -32.30
N MET A 253 12.21 6.44 -31.03
CA MET A 253 11.47 7.41 -30.22
C MET A 253 12.32 8.62 -29.84
N ASP A 254 13.65 8.47 -29.76
CA ASP A 254 14.62 9.54 -29.53
C ASP A 254 14.57 10.64 -30.63
N LYS A 255 14.12 10.31 -31.85
CA LYS A 255 13.90 11.28 -32.95
C LYS A 255 12.66 12.16 -32.71
N ARG A 256 11.72 11.71 -31.90
CA ARG A 256 10.44 12.39 -31.62
C ARG A 256 10.36 12.98 -30.21
N PHE A 257 11.06 12.36 -29.28
CA PHE A 257 11.04 12.70 -27.86
C PHE A 257 12.41 13.14 -27.38
N ASP A 258 12.43 14.18 -26.53
CA ASP A 258 13.62 14.64 -25.81
C ASP A 258 13.79 13.77 -24.55
N ILE A 259 14.53 12.66 -24.70
CA ILE A 259 14.74 11.69 -23.62
C ILE A 259 15.85 12.18 -22.70
N ARG A 260 15.53 12.37 -21.42
CA ARG A 260 16.44 12.85 -20.37
C ARG A 260 16.52 11.87 -19.24
N ALA A 261 17.63 11.91 -18.50
CA ALA A 261 17.84 11.08 -17.31
C ALA A 261 18.43 11.91 -16.16
N ARG A 262 17.96 11.62 -14.96
CA ARG A 262 18.45 12.19 -13.71
C ARG A 262 18.55 11.09 -12.67
N TYR A 263 19.78 10.73 -12.35
CA TYR A 263 20.08 9.70 -11.34
C TYR A 263 20.87 10.34 -10.21
N ARG A 264 20.44 10.15 -8.99
CA ARG A 264 21.08 10.73 -7.81
C ARG A 264 20.76 9.93 -6.55
N ASN A 265 21.76 9.75 -5.71
CA ASN A 265 21.54 9.13 -4.40
C ASN A 265 21.25 10.22 -3.35
N VAL A 266 19.96 10.43 -3.03
CA VAL A 266 19.53 11.41 -2.02
C VAL A 266 19.75 10.92 -0.59
N PHE A 267 20.06 9.64 -0.40
CA PHE A 267 20.31 9.04 0.90
C PHE A 267 21.79 9.02 1.27
N ALA A 268 22.68 9.28 0.31
CA ALA A 268 24.13 9.36 0.52
C ALA A 268 24.60 10.81 0.68
N GLY A 269 25.11 11.14 1.85
CA GLY A 269 25.83 12.40 2.10
C GLY A 269 24.96 13.65 2.30
N ARG A 270 25.62 14.83 2.17
CA ARG A 270 24.98 16.14 2.29
C ARG A 270 24.10 16.42 1.07
N GLN A 271 22.86 16.79 1.32
CA GLN A 271 21.90 17.19 0.29
C GLN A 271 22.38 18.45 -0.45
N ASN A 272 22.56 18.37 -1.75
CA ASN A 272 22.93 19.51 -2.60
C ASN A 272 21.67 20.21 -3.10
N ILE A 273 21.40 21.44 -2.63
CA ILE A 273 20.24 22.26 -3.00
C ILE A 273 20.18 22.49 -4.52
N VAL A 274 21.32 22.73 -5.17
CA VAL A 274 21.39 22.96 -6.60
C VAL A 274 20.93 21.71 -7.38
N ALA A 275 21.35 20.52 -6.93
CA ALA A 275 20.92 19.27 -7.55
C ALA A 275 19.40 19.07 -7.38
N TRP A 276 18.85 19.40 -6.22
CA TRP A 276 17.41 19.38 -5.98
C TRP A 276 16.63 20.33 -6.89
N LEU A 277 17.08 21.57 -7.00
CA LEU A 277 16.44 22.55 -7.89
C LEU A 277 16.48 22.11 -9.34
N ARG A 278 17.57 21.45 -9.76
CA ARG A 278 17.69 20.89 -11.11
C ARG A 278 16.71 19.72 -11.32
N ASP A 279 16.52 18.85 -10.33
CA ASP A 279 15.55 17.76 -10.41
C ASP A 279 14.12 18.30 -10.51
N LEU A 280 13.75 19.27 -9.65
CA LEU A 280 12.44 19.94 -9.73
C LEU A 280 12.20 20.61 -11.08
N PHE A 281 13.23 21.25 -11.64
CA PHE A 281 13.18 21.89 -12.95
C PHE A 281 12.95 20.85 -14.07
N GLU A 282 13.66 19.74 -14.05
CA GLU A 282 13.47 18.69 -15.06
C GLU A 282 12.08 18.04 -14.95
N ILE A 283 11.58 17.81 -13.73
CA ILE A 283 10.23 17.30 -13.51
C ILE A 283 9.19 18.30 -14.05
N ALA A 284 9.33 19.61 -13.72
CA ALA A 284 8.41 20.64 -14.18
C ALA A 284 8.33 20.74 -15.70
N ARG A 285 9.44 20.49 -16.40
CA ARG A 285 9.52 20.53 -17.87
C ARG A 285 9.06 19.28 -18.57
N SER A 286 8.92 18.15 -17.87
CA SER A 286 8.66 16.86 -18.48
C SER A 286 7.17 16.54 -18.52
N ARG A 287 6.72 15.97 -19.64
CA ARG A 287 5.36 15.42 -19.80
C ARG A 287 5.26 14.00 -19.28
N TYR A 288 6.31 13.22 -19.48
CA TYR A 288 6.39 11.81 -19.10
C TYR A 288 7.55 11.63 -18.13
N VAL A 289 7.28 11.05 -16.99
CA VAL A 289 8.28 10.76 -15.95
C VAL A 289 8.23 9.28 -15.61
N PHE A 290 9.36 8.58 -15.78
CA PHE A 290 9.53 7.19 -15.43
C PHE A 290 10.39 7.07 -14.17
N ILE A 291 9.92 6.32 -13.21
CA ILE A 291 10.61 5.99 -11.96
C ILE A 291 10.58 4.48 -11.74
N ASP A 292 11.59 3.94 -11.06
CA ASP A 292 11.73 2.49 -10.83
C ASP A 292 11.72 2.11 -9.36
N ASP A 293 11.78 3.06 -8.47
CA ASP A 293 11.73 2.87 -7.03
C ASP A 293 10.93 3.98 -6.35
N TYR A 294 10.73 3.84 -5.06
CA TYR A 294 10.12 4.88 -4.26
C TYR A 294 10.92 6.18 -4.36
N THR A 295 10.30 7.21 -4.93
CA THR A 295 10.92 8.49 -5.22
C THR A 295 10.37 9.57 -4.29
N PRO A 296 11.09 9.89 -3.18
CA PRO A 296 10.61 10.76 -2.10
C PRO A 296 10.17 12.16 -2.51
N VAL A 297 10.68 12.70 -3.61
CA VAL A 297 10.28 14.04 -4.07
C VAL A 297 8.77 14.15 -4.28
N PHE A 298 8.11 13.10 -4.73
CA PHE A 298 6.66 13.08 -4.96
C PHE A 298 5.81 13.01 -3.67
N ASN A 299 6.43 12.92 -2.50
CA ASN A 299 5.71 13.19 -1.24
C ASN A 299 5.51 14.69 -1.00
N PHE A 300 6.22 15.55 -1.71
CA PHE A 300 6.28 16.99 -1.45
C PHE A 300 5.72 17.81 -2.59
N ILE A 301 5.84 17.30 -3.83
CA ILE A 301 5.33 17.98 -5.01
C ILE A 301 4.17 17.18 -5.61
N ASP A 302 3.24 17.91 -6.20
CA ASP A 302 2.25 17.36 -7.11
C ASP A 302 2.71 17.63 -8.53
N PRO A 303 3.00 16.59 -9.33
CA PRO A 303 3.43 16.78 -10.71
C PRO A 303 2.36 17.44 -11.59
N GLY A 304 1.09 17.37 -11.15
CA GLY A 304 -0.07 17.90 -11.87
C GLY A 304 -0.65 16.89 -12.89
N GLU A 305 -1.90 17.10 -13.27
CA GLU A 305 -2.65 16.24 -14.18
C GLU A 305 -2.02 16.11 -15.58
N ASP A 306 -1.25 17.13 -15.96
CA ASP A 306 -0.53 17.12 -17.22
C ASP A 306 0.70 16.24 -17.24
N VAL A 307 1.12 15.63 -16.14
CA VAL A 307 2.28 14.74 -16.08
C VAL A 307 1.82 13.30 -16.00
N THR A 308 2.31 12.49 -16.90
CA THR A 308 2.18 11.04 -16.79
C THR A 308 3.36 10.51 -15.97
N LEU A 309 3.13 10.20 -14.70
CA LEU A 309 4.10 9.60 -13.80
C LEU A 309 3.93 8.08 -13.82
N THR A 310 4.90 7.37 -14.37
CA THR A 310 4.87 5.91 -14.51
C THR A 310 5.91 5.27 -13.60
N GLN A 311 5.45 4.40 -12.70
CA GLN A 311 6.29 3.53 -11.89
C GLN A 311 6.59 2.27 -12.68
N ILE A 312 7.86 2.06 -13.08
CA ILE A 312 8.29 0.86 -13.79
C ILE A 312 8.37 -0.33 -12.83
N TRP A 313 8.72 -0.04 -11.57
CA TRP A 313 8.90 -0.99 -10.48
C TRP A 313 10.03 -1.99 -10.72
N HIS A 314 10.45 -2.67 -9.67
CA HIS A 314 11.57 -3.63 -9.73
C HIS A 314 11.20 -5.00 -9.14
N ALA A 315 9.99 -5.16 -8.60
CA ALA A 315 9.52 -6.41 -8.04
C ALA A 315 8.32 -6.93 -8.84
N GLY A 316 8.57 -7.88 -9.72
CA GLY A 316 7.54 -8.51 -10.56
C GLY A 316 6.54 -9.35 -9.77
N VAL A 317 6.89 -9.74 -8.54
CA VAL A 317 6.07 -10.54 -7.62
C VAL A 317 6.06 -9.93 -6.23
N GLY A 318 4.98 -10.14 -5.50
CA GLY A 318 4.70 -9.48 -4.22
C GLY A 318 5.29 -10.15 -2.97
N PHE A 319 6.58 -10.47 -2.93
CA PHE A 319 7.20 -11.12 -1.77
C PHE A 319 7.43 -10.22 -0.56
N LYS A 320 7.40 -8.90 -0.74
CA LYS A 320 7.66 -7.94 0.34
C LYS A 320 6.47 -7.03 0.53
N SER A 321 6.13 -6.76 1.78
CA SER A 321 5.19 -5.70 2.09
C SER A 321 5.80 -4.35 1.74
N VAL A 322 5.21 -3.66 0.78
CA VAL A 322 5.60 -2.31 0.33
C VAL A 322 4.39 -1.40 0.30
N GLY A 323 4.60 -0.10 0.21
CA GLY A 323 3.53 0.87 0.13
C GLY A 323 2.49 0.66 1.24
N TYR A 324 1.24 0.67 0.87
CA TYR A 324 0.12 0.53 1.80
C TYR A 324 -0.08 -0.90 2.35
N ALA A 325 0.54 -1.92 1.77
CA ALA A 325 0.61 -3.23 2.41
C ALA A 325 1.37 -3.21 3.75
N ARG A 326 2.13 -2.13 4.01
CA ARG A 326 2.79 -1.87 5.30
C ARG A 326 1.95 -1.03 6.26
N PHE A 327 0.71 -0.75 5.92
CA PHE A 327 -0.18 0.03 6.77
C PHE A 327 -0.29 -0.64 8.15
N GLY A 328 0.00 0.11 9.20
CA GLY A 328 0.12 -0.43 10.56
C GLY A 328 1.49 -0.97 10.97
N LEU A 329 2.43 -1.09 10.04
CA LEU A 329 3.79 -1.56 10.30
C LEU A 329 4.80 -0.41 10.29
N LYS A 330 6.00 -0.67 10.78
CA LYS A 330 7.10 0.31 10.71
C LYS A 330 7.41 0.65 9.25
N GLY A 331 7.41 1.94 8.91
CA GLY A 331 7.65 2.42 7.55
C GLY A 331 6.38 2.41 6.68
N SER A 332 5.21 2.35 7.30
CA SER A 332 3.93 2.62 6.64
C SER A 332 3.96 3.99 5.96
N PRO A 333 3.42 4.13 4.73
CA PRO A 333 3.31 5.41 4.08
C PRO A 333 2.34 6.33 4.82
N ASP A 334 2.51 7.63 4.62
CA ASP A 334 1.53 8.61 5.08
C ASP A 334 0.21 8.39 4.31
N PRO A 335 -0.92 8.23 5.01
CA PRO A 335 -2.22 7.99 4.36
C PRO A 335 -2.63 9.07 3.36
N TYR A 336 -2.21 10.32 3.60
CA TYR A 336 -2.62 11.48 2.79
C TYR A 336 -1.58 11.94 1.78
N ASN A 337 -0.29 11.70 2.05
CA ASN A 337 0.84 12.25 1.29
C ASN A 337 1.84 11.16 0.93
N SER A 338 1.42 10.14 0.20
CA SER A 338 2.33 9.13 -0.31
C SER A 338 2.65 9.36 -1.78
N ALA A 339 3.93 9.27 -2.14
CA ALA A 339 4.38 9.28 -3.53
C ALA A 339 3.69 8.20 -4.37
N HIS A 340 3.35 7.06 -3.75
CA HIS A 340 2.65 5.97 -4.46
C HIS A 340 1.33 6.41 -5.08
N ARG A 341 0.58 7.28 -4.42
CA ARG A 341 -0.71 7.78 -4.93
C ARG A 341 -0.60 8.79 -6.07
N ARG A 342 0.62 9.19 -6.42
CA ARG A 342 0.90 10.13 -7.53
C ARG A 342 1.11 9.41 -8.87
N TYR A 343 1.21 8.07 -8.86
CA TYR A 343 1.44 7.32 -10.07
C TYR A 343 0.21 7.41 -10.98
N THR A 344 0.43 7.83 -12.23
CA THR A 344 -0.58 7.72 -13.29
C THR A 344 -0.70 6.28 -13.73
N TYR A 345 0.44 5.58 -13.83
CA TYR A 345 0.52 4.17 -14.16
C TYR A 345 1.59 3.49 -13.32
N ALA A 346 1.43 2.18 -13.11
CA ALA A 346 2.49 1.34 -12.59
C ALA A 346 2.52 -0.02 -13.31
N LEU A 347 3.73 -0.56 -13.53
CA LEU A 347 3.89 -1.86 -14.14
C LEU A 347 3.78 -2.96 -13.10
N VAL A 348 3.16 -4.07 -13.48
CA VAL A 348 3.07 -5.30 -12.69
C VAL A 348 3.44 -6.51 -13.53
N GLY A 349 3.85 -7.59 -12.86
CA GLY A 349 4.34 -8.79 -13.51
C GLY A 349 3.30 -9.54 -14.35
N ASN A 350 2.03 -9.51 -13.93
CA ASN A 350 0.92 -10.17 -14.63
C ASN A 350 -0.44 -9.61 -14.18
N GLU A 351 -1.52 -10.05 -14.85
CA GLU A 351 -2.89 -9.60 -14.57
C GLU A 351 -3.36 -9.89 -13.13
N HIS A 352 -2.97 -11.03 -12.53
CA HIS A 352 -3.38 -11.37 -11.17
C HIS A 352 -2.79 -10.43 -10.11
N LEU A 353 -1.71 -9.75 -10.43
CA LEU A 353 -1.06 -8.78 -9.53
C LEU A 353 -1.68 -7.39 -9.59
N ARG A 354 -2.51 -7.06 -10.58
CA ARG A 354 -3.12 -5.73 -10.70
C ARG A 354 -3.86 -5.35 -9.42
N ARG A 355 -4.78 -6.19 -8.98
CA ARG A 355 -5.54 -5.94 -7.76
C ARG A 355 -4.64 -5.76 -6.53
N ILE A 356 -3.62 -6.62 -6.37
CA ILE A 356 -2.69 -6.56 -5.24
C ILE A 356 -1.92 -5.23 -5.25
N TYR A 357 -1.40 -4.82 -6.39
CA TYR A 357 -0.61 -3.59 -6.50
C TYR A 357 -1.47 -2.33 -6.51
N SER A 358 -2.74 -2.39 -6.90
CA SER A 358 -3.71 -1.32 -6.68
C SER A 358 -3.80 -0.99 -5.19
N GLU A 359 -3.94 -2.01 -4.35
CA GLU A 359 -3.93 -1.87 -2.90
C GLU A 359 -2.58 -1.36 -2.36
N VAL A 360 -1.48 -1.88 -2.89
CA VAL A 360 -0.12 -1.54 -2.47
C VAL A 360 0.21 -0.08 -2.76
N PHE A 361 -0.16 0.43 -3.92
CA PHE A 361 0.12 1.81 -4.32
C PHE A 361 -1.01 2.79 -4.00
N GLY A 362 -2.23 2.29 -3.74
CA GLY A 362 -3.40 3.12 -3.52
C GLY A 362 -3.84 3.87 -4.78
N ILE A 363 -3.75 3.23 -5.94
CA ILE A 363 -4.19 3.73 -7.25
C ILE A 363 -5.20 2.77 -7.88
N GLU A 364 -5.94 3.23 -8.88
CA GLU A 364 -6.95 2.42 -9.56
C GLU A 364 -6.35 1.18 -10.23
N GLU A 365 -7.11 0.10 -10.29
CA GLU A 365 -6.66 -1.16 -10.89
C GLU A 365 -6.35 -1.01 -12.39
N GLU A 366 -7.09 -0.14 -13.08
CA GLU A 366 -6.90 0.20 -14.50
C GLU A 366 -5.58 0.93 -14.76
N ALA A 367 -5.02 1.58 -13.75
CA ALA A 367 -3.71 2.22 -13.83
C ALA A 367 -2.54 1.22 -13.76
N LEU A 368 -2.82 -0.04 -13.40
CA LEU A 368 -1.83 -1.10 -13.33
C LEU A 368 -1.70 -1.78 -14.69
N LEU A 369 -0.53 -1.70 -15.29
CA LEU A 369 -0.23 -2.28 -16.60
C LEU A 369 0.50 -3.61 -16.42
N ALA A 370 -0.18 -4.70 -16.75
CA ALA A 370 0.34 -6.07 -16.62
C ALA A 370 1.26 -6.44 -17.79
N THR A 371 2.34 -5.69 -17.96
CA THR A 371 3.29 -5.84 -19.08
C THR A 371 4.52 -6.67 -18.73
N GLY A 372 4.66 -7.10 -17.48
CA GLY A 372 5.91 -7.66 -17.00
C GLY A 372 6.95 -6.60 -16.66
N MET A 373 8.16 -7.06 -16.32
CA MET A 373 9.29 -6.20 -15.99
C MET A 373 10.20 -6.07 -17.22
N PRO A 374 10.54 -4.84 -17.66
CA PRO A 374 11.34 -4.64 -18.88
C PRO A 374 12.67 -5.41 -18.92
N ARG A 375 13.35 -5.54 -17.78
CA ARG A 375 14.62 -6.26 -17.69
C ARG A 375 14.50 -7.77 -17.97
N LEU A 376 13.30 -8.34 -17.79
CA LEU A 376 13.11 -9.78 -18.00
C LEU A 376 13.15 -10.19 -19.48
N ASP A 377 13.00 -9.23 -20.40
CA ASP A 377 13.09 -9.49 -21.84
C ASP A 377 14.47 -10.06 -22.21
N HIS A 378 15.52 -9.67 -21.49
CA HIS A 378 16.87 -10.20 -21.71
C HIS A 378 16.97 -11.72 -21.47
N PHE A 379 16.17 -12.26 -20.54
CA PHE A 379 16.15 -13.69 -20.24
C PHE A 379 15.35 -14.52 -21.25
N LEU A 380 14.58 -13.85 -22.12
CA LEU A 380 13.79 -14.50 -23.17
C LEU A 380 14.48 -14.42 -24.54
N ASP A 381 15.62 -13.73 -24.65
CA ASP A 381 16.38 -13.58 -25.88
C ASP A 381 17.54 -14.57 -25.91
N GLU A 382 17.40 -15.64 -26.70
CA GLU A 382 18.41 -16.71 -26.83
C GLU A 382 19.80 -16.16 -27.23
N LYS A 383 19.85 -15.06 -28.00
CA LYS A 383 21.11 -14.44 -28.38
C LYS A 383 21.81 -13.81 -27.19
N VAL A 384 21.05 -13.09 -26.37
CA VAL A 384 21.55 -12.47 -25.15
C VAL A 384 21.98 -13.56 -24.15
N GLU A 385 21.20 -14.62 -24.02
CA GLU A 385 21.57 -15.77 -23.19
C GLU A 385 22.91 -16.38 -23.62
N LYS A 386 23.10 -16.55 -24.93
CA LYS A 386 24.35 -17.11 -25.46
C LYS A 386 25.55 -16.19 -25.20
N GLU A 387 25.40 -14.88 -25.44
CA GLU A 387 26.43 -13.87 -25.16
C GLU A 387 26.83 -13.90 -23.68
N TYR A 388 25.86 -14.01 -22.79
CA TYR A 388 26.13 -14.11 -21.35
C TYR A 388 26.82 -15.40 -20.95
N ARG A 389 26.45 -16.54 -21.54
CA ARG A 389 27.15 -17.82 -21.29
C ARG A 389 28.61 -17.75 -21.72
N GLU A 390 28.89 -17.13 -22.86
CA GLU A 390 30.25 -16.95 -23.36
C GLU A 390 31.05 -16.02 -22.41
N GLU A 391 30.48 -14.88 -22.00
CA GLU A 391 31.11 -13.98 -21.04
C GLU A 391 31.41 -14.65 -19.70
N MET A 392 30.46 -15.43 -19.18
CA MET A 392 30.64 -16.20 -17.95
C MET A 392 31.73 -17.26 -18.07
N ALA A 393 31.78 -17.97 -19.19
CA ALA A 393 32.80 -18.98 -19.42
C ALA A 393 34.20 -18.34 -19.55
N ASP A 394 34.30 -17.18 -20.15
CA ASP A 394 35.55 -16.42 -20.24
C ASP A 394 36.03 -15.90 -18.88
N LYS A 395 35.12 -15.34 -18.10
CA LYS A 395 35.44 -14.78 -16.78
C LYS A 395 35.66 -15.86 -15.72
N PHE A 396 34.88 -16.93 -15.78
CA PHE A 396 34.88 -18.06 -14.85
C PHE A 396 34.93 -19.40 -15.61
N PRO A 397 36.12 -19.81 -16.13
CA PRO A 397 36.26 -21.01 -16.97
C PRO A 397 35.74 -22.32 -16.35
N TRP A 398 35.65 -22.37 -15.04
CA TRP A 398 35.08 -23.51 -14.30
C TRP A 398 33.57 -23.62 -14.53
N SER A 399 32.86 -22.52 -14.75
CA SER A 399 31.39 -22.50 -14.93
C SER A 399 30.93 -23.29 -16.15
N ALA A 400 31.78 -23.48 -17.15
CA ALA A 400 31.52 -24.29 -18.34
C ALA A 400 31.85 -25.78 -18.15
N LYS A 401 32.47 -26.16 -17.02
CA LYS A 401 32.98 -27.51 -16.83
C LYS A 401 32.02 -28.46 -16.11
N GLY A 402 31.04 -27.94 -15.41
CA GLY A 402 30.12 -28.73 -14.61
C GLY A 402 28.87 -27.95 -14.22
N ARG A 403 28.06 -28.55 -13.40
CA ARG A 403 26.86 -27.93 -12.88
C ARG A 403 27.22 -26.84 -11.89
N VAL A 404 26.52 -25.70 -11.93
CA VAL A 404 26.70 -24.59 -10.98
C VAL A 404 25.48 -24.48 -10.08
N ILE A 405 25.69 -24.45 -8.77
CA ILE A 405 24.68 -24.13 -7.77
C ILE A 405 24.97 -22.73 -7.21
N VAL A 406 24.03 -21.83 -7.35
CA VAL A 406 24.13 -20.48 -6.78
C VAL A 406 23.34 -20.40 -5.48
N PHE A 407 24.00 -20.07 -4.40
CA PHE A 407 23.40 -19.86 -3.10
C PHE A 407 23.29 -18.36 -2.83
N ALA A 408 22.08 -17.82 -3.08
CA ALA A 408 21.77 -16.40 -2.98
C ALA A 408 20.72 -16.12 -1.90
N PRO A 409 21.03 -16.32 -0.61
CA PRO A 409 20.05 -16.16 0.45
C PRO A 409 19.78 -14.71 0.76
N THR A 410 18.59 -14.42 1.32
CA THR A 410 18.35 -13.14 1.96
C THR A 410 19.14 -13.01 3.26
N PHE A 411 19.43 -11.77 3.69
CA PHE A 411 20.11 -11.52 4.96
C PHE A 411 19.19 -11.75 6.17
N ARG A 412 19.80 -11.95 7.34
CA ARG A 412 19.16 -11.93 8.66
C ARG A 412 19.44 -10.58 9.32
N GLY A 413 18.61 -10.18 10.29
CA GLY A 413 18.71 -8.88 10.96
C GLY A 413 17.74 -7.83 10.44
N THR A 414 17.86 -6.60 10.92
CA THR A 414 16.92 -5.49 10.66
C THR A 414 17.52 -4.38 9.80
N GLY A 415 17.92 -4.70 8.57
CA GLY A 415 18.51 -3.75 7.61
C GLY A 415 20.03 -3.74 7.63
N GLN A 416 20.64 -2.85 6.84
CA GLN A 416 22.06 -2.85 6.49
C GLN A 416 23.05 -2.90 7.67
N ARG A 417 22.69 -2.27 8.80
CA ARG A 417 23.60 -2.20 9.97
C ARG A 417 23.72 -3.49 10.76
N THR A 418 22.71 -4.34 10.70
CA THR A 418 22.60 -5.58 11.47
C THR A 418 22.47 -6.80 10.58
N ALA A 419 22.72 -6.63 9.28
CA ALA A 419 22.66 -7.72 8.32
C ALA A 419 23.79 -8.72 8.57
N TYR A 420 23.43 -9.99 8.67
CA TYR A 420 24.36 -11.10 8.84
C TYR A 420 23.81 -12.36 8.17
N TYR A 421 24.66 -13.36 8.04
CA TYR A 421 24.29 -14.72 7.69
C TYR A 421 24.98 -15.72 8.62
N PRO A 422 24.32 -16.79 9.09
CA PRO A 422 24.88 -17.74 10.05
C PRO A 422 25.72 -18.80 9.31
N TYR A 423 26.89 -18.44 8.84
CA TYR A 423 27.78 -19.36 8.11
C TYR A 423 28.23 -20.56 8.94
N ASP A 424 28.26 -20.42 10.26
CA ASP A 424 28.67 -21.48 11.19
C ASP A 424 27.70 -22.69 11.18
N GLU A 425 26.51 -22.51 10.59
CA GLU A 425 25.52 -23.59 10.39
C GLU A 425 25.76 -24.37 9.08
N ILE A 426 26.69 -23.92 8.23
CA ILE A 426 27.03 -24.58 6.97
C ILE A 426 28.23 -25.49 7.18
N ASP A 427 28.01 -26.81 7.04
CA ASP A 427 29.06 -27.80 7.02
C ASP A 427 29.80 -27.75 5.68
N MET A 428 30.93 -27.02 5.66
CA MET A 428 31.72 -26.77 4.44
C MET A 428 32.36 -28.07 3.91
N ASP A 429 32.77 -28.97 4.79
CA ASP A 429 33.32 -30.29 4.39
C ASP A 429 32.30 -31.11 3.66
N ARG A 430 31.08 -31.16 4.17
CA ARG A 430 29.98 -31.87 3.56
C ARG A 430 29.57 -31.22 2.24
N LEU A 431 29.53 -29.92 2.18
CA LEU A 431 29.22 -29.16 0.96
C LEU A 431 30.25 -29.43 -0.11
N TYR A 432 31.54 -29.38 0.23
CA TYR A 432 32.62 -29.68 -0.70
C TYR A 432 32.56 -31.11 -1.24
N ARG A 433 32.39 -32.10 -0.37
CA ARG A 433 32.21 -33.49 -0.78
C ARG A 433 31.06 -33.65 -1.75
N MET A 434 29.91 -33.07 -1.47
CA MET A 434 28.76 -33.05 -2.38
C MET A 434 29.15 -32.48 -3.75
N CYS A 435 29.87 -31.34 -3.76
CA CYS A 435 30.32 -30.73 -5.02
C CYS A 435 31.23 -31.64 -5.83
N VAL A 436 32.16 -32.35 -5.18
CA VAL A 436 33.06 -33.29 -5.84
C VAL A 436 32.30 -34.53 -6.38
N GLU A 437 31.44 -35.11 -5.56
CA GLU A 437 30.67 -36.33 -5.91
C GLU A 437 29.69 -36.11 -7.06
N THR A 438 29.15 -34.88 -7.17
CA THR A 438 28.14 -34.54 -8.18
C THR A 438 28.67 -33.73 -9.37
N ASP A 439 29.99 -33.54 -9.45
CA ASP A 439 30.66 -32.67 -10.42
C ASP A 439 30.00 -31.28 -10.51
N THR A 440 29.86 -30.65 -9.34
CA THR A 440 29.17 -29.38 -9.17
C THR A 440 30.12 -28.34 -8.63
N TYR A 441 29.91 -27.10 -9.05
CA TYR A 441 30.52 -25.89 -8.47
C TYR A 441 29.49 -25.15 -7.63
N PHE A 442 29.90 -24.67 -6.45
CA PHE A 442 29.01 -23.96 -5.55
C PHE A 442 29.47 -22.49 -5.41
N VAL A 443 28.52 -21.59 -5.56
CA VAL A 443 28.78 -20.16 -5.55
C VAL A 443 27.96 -19.48 -4.47
N PHE A 444 28.63 -18.81 -3.55
CA PHE A 444 28.01 -17.88 -2.64
C PHE A 444 27.80 -16.53 -3.34
N GLU A 445 26.55 -16.08 -3.37
CA GLU A 445 26.15 -14.76 -3.87
C GLU A 445 25.35 -14.07 -2.77
N MET A 446 26.05 -13.45 -1.84
CA MET A 446 25.44 -12.92 -0.63
C MET A 446 24.85 -11.53 -0.86
N HIS A 447 23.74 -11.25 -0.20
CA HIS A 447 23.13 -9.93 -0.28
C HIS A 447 24.12 -8.84 0.12
N HIS A 448 24.18 -7.74 -0.62
CA HIS A 448 25.14 -6.62 -0.45
C HIS A 448 25.10 -5.94 0.93
N PHE A 449 24.09 -6.21 1.78
CA PHE A 449 24.09 -5.77 3.17
C PHE A 449 24.98 -6.62 4.08
N ILE A 450 25.32 -7.86 3.67
CA ILE A 450 26.13 -8.78 4.44
C ILE A 450 27.59 -8.42 4.23
N ARG A 451 28.25 -7.90 5.26
CA ARG A 451 29.66 -7.47 5.20
C ARG A 451 30.65 -8.61 5.46
N LYS A 452 30.26 -9.52 6.38
CA LYS A 452 31.07 -10.70 6.68
C LYS A 452 30.83 -11.73 5.59
N ARG A 453 31.85 -12.08 4.83
CA ARG A 453 31.82 -13.08 3.77
C ARG A 453 32.01 -14.48 4.35
N PRO A 454 31.62 -15.56 3.61
CA PRO A 454 31.95 -16.93 4.00
C PRO A 454 33.45 -17.12 4.06
N ASP A 455 33.95 -17.86 5.06
CA ASP A 455 35.34 -18.26 5.15
C ASP A 455 35.52 -19.56 4.36
N ILE A 456 36.12 -19.48 3.18
CA ILE A 456 36.34 -20.60 2.29
C ILE A 456 37.81 -21.01 2.38
N SER A 457 38.06 -22.16 2.96
CA SER A 457 39.40 -22.73 3.03
C SER A 457 40.00 -22.96 1.64
N ALA A 458 41.31 -22.77 1.51
CA ALA A 458 42.01 -22.98 0.25
C ALA A 458 41.82 -24.39 -0.35
N GLU A 459 41.55 -25.39 0.50
CA GLU A 459 41.28 -26.78 0.08
C GLU A 459 39.94 -26.96 -0.64
N TYR A 460 39.00 -25.98 -0.52
CA TYR A 460 37.68 -26.00 -1.18
C TYR A 460 37.62 -25.06 -2.40
N ALA A 461 38.67 -24.28 -2.62
CA ALA A 461 38.69 -23.19 -3.60
C ALA A 461 38.62 -23.64 -5.07
N ASP A 462 38.71 -24.93 -5.33
CA ASP A 462 38.50 -25.51 -6.68
C ASP A 462 37.02 -25.79 -6.99
N ARG A 463 36.13 -25.81 -5.98
CA ARG A 463 34.69 -26.11 -6.14
C ARG A 463 33.76 -25.10 -5.50
N ILE A 464 34.21 -24.31 -4.53
CA ILE A 464 33.39 -23.35 -3.79
C ILE A 464 33.95 -21.94 -3.98
N PHE A 465 33.09 -21.01 -4.39
CA PHE A 465 33.47 -19.65 -4.72
C PHE A 465 32.58 -18.64 -4.00
N ASP A 466 33.13 -17.47 -3.69
CA ASP A 466 32.34 -16.28 -3.28
C ASP A 466 32.40 -15.23 -4.41
N LEU A 467 31.27 -14.98 -5.05
CA LEU A 467 31.11 -13.98 -6.09
C LEU A 467 30.26 -12.77 -5.62
N SER A 468 30.08 -12.62 -4.32
CA SER A 468 29.19 -11.58 -3.75
C SER A 468 29.63 -10.15 -4.04
N ASP A 469 30.88 -9.92 -4.38
CA ASP A 469 31.41 -8.60 -4.73
C ASP A 469 31.51 -8.39 -6.26
N GLU A 470 31.11 -9.38 -7.02
CA GLU A 470 31.06 -9.27 -8.47
C GLU A 470 29.89 -8.39 -8.94
N SER A 471 29.97 -7.91 -10.17
CA SER A 471 28.92 -7.04 -10.72
C SER A 471 27.53 -7.72 -10.72
N PRO A 472 26.43 -6.99 -10.48
CA PRO A 472 25.07 -7.51 -10.62
C PRO A 472 24.79 -8.22 -11.96
N VAL A 473 25.55 -7.92 -13.00
CA VAL A 473 25.49 -8.59 -14.31
C VAL A 473 25.79 -10.08 -14.14
N SER A 474 26.78 -10.45 -13.33
CA SER A 474 27.12 -11.87 -13.05
C SER A 474 26.03 -12.61 -12.31
N TYR A 475 25.32 -11.95 -11.40
CA TYR A 475 24.21 -12.54 -10.63
C TYR A 475 22.99 -12.86 -11.51
N THR A 476 22.61 -11.91 -12.36
CA THR A 476 21.50 -12.10 -13.30
C THR A 476 21.80 -13.24 -14.29
N HIS A 477 23.04 -13.38 -14.70
CA HIS A 477 23.46 -14.42 -15.63
C HIS A 477 23.42 -15.83 -15.04
N LEU A 478 23.84 -15.96 -13.78
CA LEU A 478 23.76 -17.24 -13.07
C LEU A 478 22.33 -17.68 -12.80
N ARG A 479 21.41 -16.74 -12.57
CA ARG A 479 19.97 -17.01 -12.40
C ARG A 479 19.23 -17.38 -13.69
N ALA A 480 19.75 -17.02 -14.85
CA ALA A 480 19.14 -17.38 -16.13
C ALA A 480 19.05 -18.90 -16.38
N HIS A 481 19.67 -19.69 -15.50
CA HIS A 481 19.68 -21.15 -15.55
C HIS A 481 18.81 -21.81 -14.48
N GLU A 482 18.00 -21.07 -13.73
CA GLU A 482 17.00 -21.69 -12.86
C GLU A 482 15.93 -22.37 -13.74
N THR A 483 16.21 -23.60 -14.13
CA THR A 483 15.17 -24.51 -14.59
C THR A 483 14.22 -24.75 -13.43
N GLU A 484 12.95 -24.49 -13.69
CA GLU A 484 11.74 -24.94 -12.99
C GLU A 484 12.01 -25.64 -11.65
N LEU A 485 12.01 -24.91 -10.58
CA LEU A 485 11.76 -25.50 -9.29
C LEU A 485 10.29 -25.31 -8.98
N HIS A 486 9.58 -26.40 -9.01
CA HIS A 486 8.30 -26.57 -8.38
C HIS A 486 8.39 -26.06 -6.92
N LEU A 487 7.77 -24.94 -6.64
CA LEU A 487 7.39 -24.52 -5.31
C LEU A 487 5.90 -24.73 -5.13
#